data_406430909f8256f432b0b77a5bd6c80d
#
_entry.id   406430909f8256f432b0b77a5bd6c80d
#
_cell.length_a   1.000
_cell.length_b   1.000
_cell.length_c   1.000
_cell.angle_alpha   90.00
_cell.angle_beta   90.00
_cell.angle_gamma   90.00
#
_symmetry.space_group_name_H-M   'P 1'
#
loop_
_entity.id
_entity.type
_entity.pdbx_description
1 polymer ?
#
loop_
_entity_poly.entity_id
_entity_poly.type
_entity_poly.pdbx_seq_one_letter_code
_entity_poly.pdbx_strand_id
1 'polypeptide(L)'
;MRTLLILVVAATLLPTTVSAQSDTSWLDRPLAAWSQASGTVPPARAGTESQSALERRCGSSSLTASAAAHAVRNAGWVPFLHFDRVIARDDVEVLGGMTAATSPGCEPTMFNLFVFVGGRFAGTISPIVMGQGRDGVAGAVRVTAADALTAEFARYTTKDAECCPSSRVRVTYRIERAQPTLVPIDLRTLR
;
A
#
# COMPACT_ATOMS: atom_id res chain seq x y z
N MET A 1 41.07 -31.33 -50.58
CA MET A 1 39.78 -31.72 -49.96
C MET A 1 39.66 -31.04 -48.61
N ARG A 2 38.79 -30.05 -48.47
CA ARG A 2 38.56 -29.30 -47.20
C ARG A 2 37.20 -29.75 -46.67
N THR A 3 37.21 -30.43 -45.57
CA THR A 3 36.00 -30.94 -44.88
C THR A 3 35.42 -29.81 -44.02
N LEU A 4 34.20 -29.39 -44.38
CA LEU A 4 33.45 -28.36 -43.66
C LEU A 4 32.65 -29.03 -42.52
N LEU A 5 33.03 -28.73 -41.26
CA LEU A 5 32.28 -29.18 -40.08
C LEU A 5 31.13 -28.18 -39.81
N ILE A 6 29.91 -28.63 -39.96
CA ILE A 6 28.71 -27.85 -39.62
C ILE A 6 28.35 -28.13 -38.16
N LEU A 7 28.49 -27.12 -37.33
CA LEU A 7 28.09 -27.17 -35.92
C LEU A 7 26.58 -26.81 -35.84
N VAL A 8 25.74 -27.78 -35.51
CA VAL A 8 24.33 -27.56 -35.22
C VAL A 8 24.14 -27.16 -33.76
N VAL A 9 23.83 -25.88 -33.50
CA VAL A 9 23.48 -25.40 -32.16
C VAL A 9 22.00 -25.67 -31.94
N ALA A 10 21.66 -26.62 -31.09
CA ALA A 10 20.30 -26.87 -30.62
C ALA A 10 19.92 -25.84 -29.55
N ALA A 11 19.08 -24.89 -29.89
CA ALA A 11 18.49 -23.95 -28.94
C ALA A 11 17.40 -24.64 -28.11
N THR A 12 17.69 -24.97 -26.85
CA THR A 12 16.70 -25.47 -25.89
C THR A 12 15.82 -24.31 -25.40
N LEU A 13 14.58 -24.25 -25.87
CA LEU A 13 13.54 -23.38 -25.34
C LEU A 13 13.11 -23.89 -23.96
N LEU A 14 13.55 -23.22 -22.90
CA LEU A 14 13.05 -23.46 -21.54
C LEU A 14 11.64 -22.86 -21.44
N PRO A 15 10.64 -23.62 -20.97
CA PRO A 15 9.31 -23.07 -20.73
C PRO A 15 9.39 -22.07 -19.57
N THR A 16 9.12 -20.80 -19.84
CA THR A 16 8.87 -19.79 -18.81
C THR A 16 7.56 -20.14 -18.13
N THR A 17 7.62 -20.72 -16.94
CA THR A 17 6.46 -20.88 -16.08
C THR A 17 6.01 -19.48 -15.64
N VAL A 18 4.97 -18.97 -16.28
CA VAL A 18 4.21 -17.82 -15.79
C VAL A 18 3.54 -18.29 -14.51
N SER A 19 4.08 -17.89 -13.36
CA SER A 19 3.42 -18.08 -12.06
C SER A 19 2.12 -17.29 -12.11
N ALA A 20 0.99 -17.99 -12.24
CA ALA A 20 -0.32 -17.42 -11.99
C ALA A 20 -0.29 -16.87 -10.56
N GLN A 21 -0.36 -15.55 -10.41
CA GLN A 21 -0.56 -14.91 -9.11
C GLN A 21 -1.90 -15.46 -8.59
N SER A 22 -1.84 -16.18 -7.48
CA SER A 22 -3.04 -16.68 -6.82
C SER A 22 -3.93 -15.48 -6.46
N ASP A 23 -5.17 -15.46 -6.96
CA ASP A 23 -6.19 -14.44 -6.70
C ASP A 23 -6.63 -14.38 -5.22
N THR A 24 -5.89 -15.05 -4.33
CA THR A 24 -6.19 -15.09 -2.90
C THR A 24 -5.78 -13.77 -2.25
N SER A 25 -6.75 -13.07 -1.70
CA SER A 25 -6.54 -11.84 -0.94
C SER A 25 -5.49 -12.02 0.16
N TRP A 26 -4.70 -10.99 0.42
CA TRP A 26 -3.79 -11.00 1.57
C TRP A 26 -4.53 -11.15 2.91
N LEU A 27 -5.80 -10.75 2.97
CA LEU A 27 -6.67 -10.88 4.13
C LEU A 27 -7.12 -12.33 4.42
N ASP A 28 -6.93 -13.24 3.47
CA ASP A 28 -7.23 -14.68 3.63
C ASP A 28 -6.01 -15.49 4.07
N ARG A 29 -4.87 -14.81 4.23
CA ARG A 29 -3.62 -15.43 4.68
C ARG A 29 -3.42 -15.18 6.17
N PRO A 30 -2.66 -16.03 6.87
CA PRO A 30 -2.25 -15.74 8.23
C PRO A 30 -1.58 -14.38 8.32
N LEU A 31 -1.97 -13.58 9.31
CA LEU A 31 -1.35 -12.28 9.54
C LEU A 31 0.14 -12.48 9.83
N ALA A 32 0.97 -11.80 9.08
CA ALA A 32 2.40 -11.76 9.27
C ALA A 32 2.86 -10.31 9.31
N ALA A 33 3.90 -10.02 10.07
CA ALA A 33 4.51 -8.70 10.04
C ALA A 33 5.17 -8.47 8.68
N TRP A 34 4.62 -7.56 7.89
CA TRP A 34 5.20 -7.14 6.60
C TRP A 34 5.98 -5.84 6.70
N SER A 35 5.79 -5.10 7.79
CA SER A 35 6.56 -3.90 8.08
C SER A 35 7.87 -4.32 8.75
N GLN A 36 8.97 -4.07 8.08
CA GLN A 36 10.28 -4.26 8.68
C GLN A 36 10.69 -2.98 9.41
N ALA A 37 11.46 -3.12 10.48
CA ALA A 37 12.02 -2.00 11.24
C ALA A 37 13.10 -1.20 10.45
N SER A 38 12.99 -1.16 9.13
CA SER A 38 13.94 -0.45 8.25
C SER A 38 13.87 1.06 8.40
N GLY A 39 12.79 1.57 8.98
CA GLY A 39 12.56 3.01 9.17
C GLY A 39 12.37 3.81 7.88
N THR A 40 12.27 3.15 6.72
CA THR A 40 12.13 3.80 5.42
C THR A 40 10.80 3.47 4.74
N VAL A 41 10.17 4.47 4.18
CA VAL A 41 8.96 4.30 3.36
C VAL A 41 9.33 3.46 2.13
N PRO A 42 8.58 2.39 1.82
CA PRO A 42 8.86 1.58 0.63
C PRO A 42 8.72 2.42 -0.65
N PRO A 43 9.58 2.20 -1.66
CA PRO A 43 9.54 2.95 -2.89
C PRO A 43 8.21 2.76 -3.61
N ALA A 44 7.70 3.84 -4.20
CA ALA A 44 6.52 3.80 -5.03
C ALA A 44 6.78 2.98 -6.29
N ARG A 45 5.82 2.16 -6.68
CA ARG A 45 5.82 1.56 -8.02
C ARG A 45 5.39 2.62 -9.03
N ALA A 46 5.93 2.54 -10.24
CA ALA A 46 5.54 3.45 -11.32
C ALA A 46 4.02 3.45 -11.51
N GLY A 47 3.43 4.63 -11.48
CA GLY A 47 2.03 4.87 -11.80
C GLY A 47 1.84 5.11 -13.30
N THR A 48 0.64 5.55 -13.67
CA THR A 48 0.26 5.88 -15.05
C THR A 48 0.83 7.22 -15.52
N GLU A 49 1.24 8.07 -14.58
CA GLU A 49 1.84 9.39 -14.82
C GLU A 49 3.07 9.57 -13.92
N SER A 50 3.91 10.57 -14.21
CA SER A 50 5.05 10.89 -13.36
C SER A 50 4.60 11.46 -12.02
N GLN A 51 5.38 11.21 -10.95
CA GLN A 51 5.11 11.77 -9.61
C GLN A 51 4.89 13.29 -9.66
N SER A 52 5.75 14.01 -10.39
CA SER A 52 5.66 15.47 -10.49
C SER A 52 4.40 15.95 -11.23
N ALA A 53 3.90 15.20 -12.22
CA ALA A 53 2.65 15.53 -12.91
C ALA A 53 1.45 15.28 -11.98
N LEU A 54 1.41 14.13 -11.30
CA LEU A 54 0.38 13.80 -10.33
C LEU A 54 0.37 14.80 -9.15
N GLU A 55 1.55 15.20 -8.65
CA GLU A 55 1.66 16.16 -7.55
C GLU A 55 1.20 17.57 -7.95
N ARG A 56 1.51 18.03 -9.17
CA ARG A 56 0.97 19.33 -9.65
C ARG A 56 -0.55 19.32 -9.78
N ARG A 57 -1.13 18.21 -10.17
CA ARG A 57 -2.58 18.06 -10.36
C ARG A 57 -3.32 17.81 -9.06
N CYS A 58 -2.76 16.95 -8.20
CA CYS A 58 -3.46 16.39 -7.05
C CYS A 58 -2.74 16.58 -5.71
N GLY A 59 -1.57 17.20 -5.71
CA GLY A 59 -0.81 17.45 -4.48
C GLY A 59 -1.51 18.44 -3.56
N SER A 60 -1.53 18.17 -2.27
CA SER A 60 -2.08 19.09 -1.26
C SER A 60 -0.98 19.99 -0.70
N SER A 61 -1.15 21.29 -0.84
CA SER A 61 -0.20 22.29 -0.27
C SER A 61 -0.15 22.23 1.27
N SER A 62 -1.22 21.79 1.92
CA SER A 62 -1.28 21.66 3.37
C SER A 62 -0.37 20.54 3.93
N LEU A 63 0.07 19.60 3.09
CA LEU A 63 0.94 18.48 3.46
C LEU A 63 2.43 18.74 3.21
N THR A 64 2.81 19.94 2.75
CA THR A 64 4.19 20.20 2.30
C THR A 64 5.21 20.25 3.44
N ALA A 65 4.80 20.45 4.69
CA ALA A 65 5.69 20.77 5.79
C ALA A 65 5.96 19.63 6.79
N SER A 66 5.25 18.49 6.72
CA SER A 66 5.48 17.41 7.70
C SER A 66 6.64 16.52 7.30
N ALA A 67 7.41 16.03 8.28
CA ALA A 67 8.49 15.06 8.04
C ALA A 67 7.96 13.78 7.38
N ALA A 68 6.75 13.34 7.76
CA ALA A 68 6.07 12.21 7.15
C ALA A 68 5.78 12.44 5.67
N ALA A 69 5.25 13.61 5.30
CA ALA A 69 4.96 13.94 3.91
C ALA A 69 6.25 14.03 3.07
N HIS A 70 7.34 14.55 3.63
CA HIS A 70 8.65 14.53 2.97
C HIS A 70 9.16 13.10 2.74
N ALA A 71 9.04 12.21 3.75
CA ALA A 71 9.47 10.82 3.62
C ALA A 71 8.66 10.09 2.53
N VAL A 72 7.34 10.31 2.47
CA VAL A 72 6.44 9.74 1.46
C VAL A 72 6.82 10.24 0.05
N ARG A 73 7.07 11.56 -0.11
CA ARG A 73 7.51 12.13 -1.40
C ARG A 73 8.85 11.58 -1.87
N ASN A 74 9.82 11.53 -0.98
CA ASN A 74 11.17 11.04 -1.28
C ASN A 74 11.17 9.58 -1.73
N ALA A 75 10.18 8.81 -1.30
CA ALA A 75 9.96 7.44 -1.74
C ALA A 75 9.18 7.32 -3.08
N GLY A 76 8.85 8.46 -3.73
CA GLY A 76 8.19 8.50 -5.03
C GLY A 76 6.65 8.54 -4.99
N TRP A 77 6.05 8.64 -3.80
CA TRP A 77 4.60 8.77 -3.65
C TRP A 77 4.17 10.24 -3.64
N VAL A 78 2.94 10.51 -4.06
CA VAL A 78 2.28 11.80 -3.85
C VAL A 78 1.46 11.74 -2.58
N PRO A 79 1.80 12.50 -1.52
CA PRO A 79 1.05 12.49 -0.28
C PRO A 79 -0.39 12.99 -0.46
N PHE A 80 -1.35 12.34 0.20
CA PHE A 80 -2.73 12.80 0.27
C PHE A 80 -3.32 12.56 1.66
N LEU A 81 -4.41 13.27 1.97
CA LEU A 81 -5.17 13.09 3.20
C LEU A 81 -6.21 11.98 3.00
N HIS A 82 -6.12 10.94 3.81
CA HIS A 82 -7.17 9.93 3.84
C HIS A 82 -8.40 10.50 4.58
N PHE A 83 -9.56 10.54 3.90
CA PHE A 83 -10.75 11.25 4.38
C PHE A 83 -10.53 12.73 4.70
N ASP A 84 -9.80 13.44 3.83
CA ASP A 84 -9.54 14.88 3.94
C ASP A 84 -8.89 15.35 5.24
N ARG A 85 -8.24 14.46 5.97
CA ARG A 85 -7.58 14.78 7.24
C ARG A 85 -6.36 13.89 7.52
N VAL A 86 -5.41 14.42 8.23
CA VAL A 86 -4.39 13.62 8.91
C VAL A 86 -5.07 12.84 10.03
N ILE A 87 -4.88 11.52 10.04
CA ILE A 87 -5.31 10.69 11.16
C ILE A 87 -4.15 10.69 12.14
N ALA A 88 -4.28 11.43 13.24
CA ALA A 88 -3.24 11.56 14.23
C ALA A 88 -3.81 11.45 15.64
N ARG A 89 -3.03 10.85 16.52
CA ARG A 89 -3.25 10.83 17.97
C ARG A 89 -1.91 10.66 18.66
N ASP A 90 -1.67 11.46 19.68
CA ASP A 90 -0.38 11.54 20.38
C ASP A 90 0.74 11.84 19.33
N ASP A 91 1.74 10.98 19.22
CA ASP A 91 2.81 11.07 18.23
C ASP A 91 2.67 10.07 17.07
N VAL A 92 1.51 9.42 16.96
CA VAL A 92 1.18 8.51 15.83
C VAL A 92 0.45 9.28 14.75
N GLU A 93 0.97 9.23 13.53
CA GLU A 93 0.40 9.86 12.35
C GLU A 93 0.17 8.81 11.26
N VAL A 94 -0.99 8.85 10.57
CA VAL A 94 -1.26 8.05 9.38
C VAL A 94 -1.48 8.97 8.19
N LEU A 95 -0.68 8.78 7.16
CA LEU A 95 -0.68 9.58 5.93
C LEU A 95 -0.80 8.68 4.71
N GLY A 96 -1.62 9.09 3.73
CA GLY A 96 -1.72 8.42 2.44
C GLY A 96 -0.60 8.83 1.49
N GLY A 97 -0.23 7.90 0.61
CA GLY A 97 0.58 8.16 -0.57
C GLY A 97 0.00 7.44 -1.78
N MET A 98 -0.15 8.15 -2.89
CA MET A 98 -0.71 7.62 -4.13
C MET A 98 0.29 7.68 -5.27
N THR A 99 0.12 6.79 -6.25
CA THR A 99 0.85 6.78 -7.52
C THR A 99 -0.07 6.94 -8.73
N ALA A 100 -1.39 6.89 -8.52
CA ALA A 100 -2.40 7.19 -9.51
C ALA A 100 -3.67 7.72 -8.84
N ALA A 101 -4.39 8.57 -9.54
CA ALA A 101 -5.65 9.15 -9.10
C ALA A 101 -6.58 9.39 -10.30
N THR A 102 -7.90 9.45 -10.03
CA THR A 102 -8.90 9.85 -11.03
C THR A 102 -8.66 11.28 -11.49
N SER A 103 -9.19 11.63 -12.65
CA SER A 103 -9.25 13.00 -13.16
C SER A 103 -10.71 13.35 -13.47
N PRO A 104 -11.23 14.51 -13.01
CA PRO A 104 -10.52 15.60 -12.31
C PRO A 104 -10.47 15.47 -10.77
N GLY A 105 -11.19 14.51 -10.15
CA GLY A 105 -11.46 14.47 -8.71
C GLY A 105 -10.28 14.16 -7.79
N CYS A 106 -9.14 13.73 -8.33
CA CYS A 106 -7.96 13.34 -7.55
C CYS A 106 -8.19 12.26 -6.48
N GLU A 107 -9.22 11.41 -6.68
CA GLU A 107 -9.42 10.25 -5.83
C GLU A 107 -8.32 9.20 -6.09
N PRO A 108 -7.61 8.73 -5.06
CA PRO A 108 -6.53 7.79 -5.22
C PRO A 108 -7.03 6.46 -5.80
N THR A 109 -6.46 6.03 -6.93
CA THR A 109 -6.77 4.73 -7.56
C THR A 109 -5.69 3.69 -7.34
N MET A 110 -4.46 4.13 -7.01
CA MET A 110 -3.36 3.29 -6.55
C MET A 110 -2.66 3.99 -5.39
N PHE A 111 -2.75 3.42 -4.18
CA PHE A 111 -2.26 4.07 -2.97
C PHE A 111 -1.87 3.09 -1.87
N ASN A 112 -1.19 3.60 -0.85
CA ASN A 112 -1.04 2.95 0.44
C ASN A 112 -1.15 3.99 1.57
N LEU A 113 -1.33 3.51 2.80
CA LEU A 113 -1.36 4.32 4.00
C LEU A 113 -0.14 3.99 4.85
N PHE A 114 0.58 5.01 5.24
CA PHE A 114 1.85 4.96 5.96
C PHE A 114 1.66 5.41 7.39
N VAL A 115 2.19 4.63 8.32
CA VAL A 115 2.13 4.94 9.76
C VAL A 115 3.48 5.47 10.21
N PHE A 116 3.46 6.58 10.93
CA PHE A 116 4.62 7.22 11.52
C PHE A 116 4.43 7.33 13.02
N VAL A 117 5.53 7.22 13.78
CA VAL A 117 5.58 7.37 15.24
C VAL A 117 6.72 8.33 15.57
N GLY A 118 6.42 9.47 16.17
CA GLY A 118 7.41 10.51 16.40
C GLY A 118 8.14 10.94 15.13
N GLY A 119 7.45 11.00 14.01
CA GLY A 119 8.00 11.32 12.69
C GLY A 119 8.82 10.20 12.01
N ARG A 120 8.97 9.03 12.64
CA ARG A 120 9.68 7.86 12.09
C ARG A 120 8.70 6.88 11.47
N PHE A 121 9.00 6.37 10.28
CA PHE A 121 8.18 5.38 9.61
C PHE A 121 8.11 4.08 10.40
N ALA A 122 6.89 3.60 10.67
CA ALA A 122 6.61 2.37 11.40
C ALA A 122 6.09 1.23 10.51
N GLY A 123 5.49 1.55 9.38
CA GLY A 123 4.97 0.53 8.46
C GLY A 123 3.82 1.00 7.58
N THR A 124 3.32 0.08 6.77
CA THR A 124 2.17 0.29 5.90
C THR A 124 0.94 -0.42 6.47
N ILE A 125 -0.24 0.17 6.26
CA ILE A 125 -1.52 -0.45 6.67
C ILE A 125 -1.82 -1.71 5.84
N SER A 126 -1.35 -1.77 4.60
CA SER A 126 -1.50 -2.93 3.71
C SER A 126 -0.14 -3.42 3.22
N PRO A 127 0.07 -4.74 3.07
CA PRO A 127 1.29 -5.29 2.47
C PRO A 127 1.38 -5.03 0.96
N ILE A 128 0.27 -4.63 0.33
CA ILE A 128 0.18 -4.37 -1.10
C ILE A 128 -0.28 -2.94 -1.37
N VAL A 129 -0.02 -2.45 -2.57
CA VAL A 129 -0.64 -1.22 -3.06
C VAL A 129 -2.13 -1.47 -3.26
N MET A 130 -2.94 -0.67 -2.59
CA MET A 130 -4.39 -0.76 -2.64
C MET A 130 -4.92 -0.10 -3.92
N GLY A 131 -6.04 -0.61 -4.42
CA GLY A 131 -6.78 -0.04 -5.55
C GLY A 131 -8.23 0.20 -5.19
N GLN A 132 -8.80 1.28 -5.69
CA GLN A 132 -10.22 1.56 -5.50
C GLN A 132 -11.08 0.43 -6.08
N GLY A 133 -12.18 0.06 -5.42
CA GLY A 133 -13.08 -1.01 -5.85
C GLY A 133 -12.47 -2.42 -5.82
N ARG A 134 -11.34 -2.62 -5.14
CA ARG A 134 -10.66 -3.91 -5.05
C ARG A 134 -10.70 -4.48 -3.64
N ASP A 135 -10.64 -5.81 -3.54
CA ASP A 135 -10.55 -6.52 -2.27
C ASP A 135 -9.31 -6.07 -1.49
N GLY A 136 -9.48 -5.85 -0.19
CA GLY A 136 -8.43 -5.38 0.70
C GLY A 136 -8.11 -3.88 0.61
N VAL A 137 -8.99 -3.06 0.03
CA VAL A 137 -8.86 -1.60 0.09
C VAL A 137 -9.26 -1.08 1.47
N ALA A 138 -8.40 -0.23 2.05
CA ALA A 138 -8.67 0.37 3.36
C ALA A 138 -9.78 1.44 3.27
N GLY A 139 -10.76 1.31 4.15
CA GLY A 139 -11.75 2.32 4.47
C GLY A 139 -11.39 3.08 5.74
N ALA A 140 -12.16 2.89 6.83
CA ALA A 140 -11.91 3.59 8.08
C ALA A 140 -10.59 3.17 8.75
N VAL A 141 -9.76 4.14 9.10
CA VAL A 141 -8.56 3.95 9.91
C VAL A 141 -8.68 4.78 11.19
N ARG A 142 -8.31 4.20 12.33
CA ARG A 142 -8.41 4.84 13.65
C ARG A 142 -7.20 4.51 14.49
N VAL A 143 -6.50 5.51 14.99
CA VAL A 143 -5.53 5.36 16.07
C VAL A 143 -6.32 5.25 17.36
N THR A 144 -6.30 4.08 18.00
CA THR A 144 -7.12 3.77 19.18
C THR A 144 -6.36 4.03 20.48
N ALA A 145 -5.03 3.87 20.46
CA ALA A 145 -4.12 4.18 21.56
C ALA A 145 -2.75 4.58 20.99
N ALA A 146 -1.85 5.03 21.85
CA ALA A 146 -0.49 5.41 21.45
C ALA A 146 0.31 4.22 20.83
N ASP A 147 -0.10 2.99 21.14
CA ASP A 147 0.52 1.74 20.68
C ASP A 147 -0.43 0.86 19.83
N ALA A 148 -1.60 1.38 19.45
CA ALA A 148 -2.59 0.60 18.71
C ALA A 148 -3.37 1.40 17.69
N LEU A 149 -3.66 0.78 16.56
CA LEU A 149 -4.59 1.29 15.56
C LEU A 149 -5.44 0.17 14.96
N THR A 150 -6.55 0.54 14.35
CA THR A 150 -7.40 -0.36 13.59
C THR A 150 -7.63 0.18 12.18
N ALA A 151 -7.72 -0.71 11.21
CA ALA A 151 -8.15 -0.37 9.85
C ALA A 151 -9.24 -1.35 9.39
N GLU A 152 -10.24 -0.82 8.72
CA GLU A 152 -11.30 -1.61 8.09
C GLU A 152 -11.00 -1.73 6.60
N PHE A 153 -11.14 -2.95 6.08
CA PHE A 153 -10.88 -3.25 4.67
C PHE A 153 -12.13 -3.79 4.01
N ALA A 154 -12.41 -3.31 2.83
CA ALA A 154 -13.48 -3.82 1.98
C ALA A 154 -13.13 -5.22 1.49
N ARG A 155 -14.14 -6.12 1.46
CA ARG A 155 -14.05 -7.45 0.89
C ARG A 155 -14.97 -7.54 -0.31
N TYR A 156 -14.35 -7.71 -1.46
CA TYR A 156 -15.05 -7.84 -2.72
C TYR A 156 -15.05 -9.29 -3.21
N THR A 157 -16.18 -9.70 -3.75
CA THR A 157 -16.32 -10.93 -4.52
C THR A 157 -16.39 -10.59 -6.01
N THR A 158 -16.29 -11.58 -6.87
CA THR A 158 -16.43 -11.42 -8.34
C THR A 158 -17.82 -10.95 -8.77
N LYS A 159 -18.80 -10.93 -7.85
CA LYS A 159 -20.18 -10.52 -8.09
C LYS A 159 -20.47 -9.10 -7.62
N ASP A 160 -19.57 -8.49 -6.88
CA ASP A 160 -19.78 -7.18 -6.30
C ASP A 160 -19.56 -6.08 -7.33
N ALA A 161 -20.42 -5.06 -7.28
CA ALA A 161 -20.15 -3.81 -7.98
C ALA A 161 -19.00 -3.06 -7.29
N GLU A 162 -18.25 -2.27 -8.04
CA GLU A 162 -17.07 -1.53 -7.56
C GLU A 162 -17.36 -0.62 -6.37
N CYS A 163 -18.60 -0.07 -6.26
CA CYS A 163 -19.04 0.75 -5.13
C CYS A 163 -19.32 -0.02 -3.84
N CYS A 164 -19.57 -1.36 -3.96
CA CYS A 164 -20.42 -2.01 -2.97
C CYS A 164 -19.84 -3.37 -2.55
N PRO A 165 -18.85 -3.39 -1.65
CA PRO A 165 -18.26 -4.62 -1.16
C PRO A 165 -19.27 -5.47 -0.37
N SER A 166 -19.25 -6.79 -0.56
CA SER A 166 -20.15 -7.72 0.13
C SER A 166 -19.95 -7.75 1.65
N SER A 167 -18.73 -7.48 2.11
CA SER A 167 -18.42 -7.50 3.54
C SER A 167 -17.21 -6.61 3.85
N ARG A 168 -16.88 -6.52 5.12
CA ARG A 168 -15.70 -5.80 5.62
C ARG A 168 -15.00 -6.64 6.67
N VAL A 169 -13.70 -6.42 6.79
CA VAL A 169 -12.91 -6.97 7.90
C VAL A 169 -12.20 -5.83 8.60
N ARG A 170 -11.98 -5.99 9.90
CA ARG A 170 -11.15 -5.08 10.69
C ARG A 170 -9.87 -5.78 11.05
N VAL A 171 -8.74 -5.14 10.76
CA VAL A 171 -7.43 -5.54 11.22
C VAL A 171 -7.03 -4.64 12.38
N THR A 172 -6.57 -5.25 13.47
CA THR A 172 -5.99 -4.55 14.61
C THR A 172 -4.48 -4.64 14.51
N TYR A 173 -3.82 -3.52 14.72
CA TYR A 173 -2.36 -3.41 14.70
C TYR A 173 -1.85 -2.97 16.06
N ARG A 174 -0.73 -3.56 16.49
CA ARG A 174 0.11 -3.07 17.56
C ARG A 174 1.26 -2.27 16.97
N ILE A 175 1.61 -1.16 17.62
CA ILE A 175 2.75 -0.33 17.30
C ILE A 175 3.86 -0.63 18.32
N GLU A 176 4.95 -1.21 17.86
CA GLU A 176 6.16 -1.37 18.66
C GLU A 176 6.94 -0.06 18.65
N ARG A 177 7.14 0.56 19.80
CA ARG A 177 7.62 1.94 19.88
C ARG A 177 9.15 2.07 19.98
N ALA A 178 9.82 1.09 20.57
CA ALA A 178 11.29 1.14 20.74
C ALA A 178 12.02 1.21 19.39
N GLN A 179 11.57 0.38 18.46
CA GLN A 179 11.89 0.46 17.03
C GLN A 179 10.56 0.53 16.30
N PRO A 180 10.11 1.73 15.87
CA PRO A 180 8.78 1.88 15.31
C PRO A 180 8.47 0.83 14.26
N THR A 181 7.54 -0.08 14.60
CA THR A 181 7.12 -1.17 13.71
C THR A 181 5.64 -1.43 13.89
N LEU A 182 4.94 -1.49 12.78
CA LEU A 182 3.51 -1.80 12.74
C LEU A 182 3.32 -3.30 12.57
N VAL A 183 2.67 -3.95 13.54
CA VAL A 183 2.47 -5.40 13.56
C VAL A 183 0.97 -5.70 13.56
N PRO A 184 0.42 -6.35 12.51
CA PRO A 184 -0.97 -6.81 12.53
C PRO A 184 -1.11 -7.97 13.53
N ILE A 185 -2.10 -7.90 14.42
CA ILE A 185 -2.25 -8.86 15.53
C ILE A 185 -3.59 -9.58 15.54
N ASP A 186 -4.62 -9.02 14.91
CA ASP A 186 -5.96 -9.62 14.91
C ASP A 186 -6.73 -9.21 13.64
N LEU A 187 -7.59 -10.09 13.14
CA LEU A 187 -8.47 -9.86 12.01
C LEU A 187 -9.87 -10.37 12.35
N ARG A 188 -10.89 -9.51 12.19
CA ARG A 188 -12.30 -9.85 12.46
C ARG A 188 -13.19 -9.41 11.31
N THR A 189 -14.07 -10.31 10.88
CA THR A 189 -15.15 -9.95 9.95
C THR A 189 -16.17 -9.06 10.67
N LEU A 190 -16.55 -7.97 10.00
CA LEU A 190 -17.60 -7.07 10.47
C LEU A 190 -18.95 -7.54 9.89
N ARG A 191 -19.95 -7.61 10.74
CA ARG A 191 -21.33 -7.95 10.37
C ARG A 191 -22.13 -6.68 10.12
#